data_5135b1db94daedbbeeb78bc87cd22bb7
#
_entry.id   5135b1db94daedbbeeb78bc87cd22bb7
#
_cell.length_a   1.000
_cell.length_b   1.000
_cell.length_c   1.000
_cell.angle_alpha   90.00
_cell.angle_beta   90.00
_cell.angle_gamma   90.00
#
_symmetry.space_group_name_H-M   'P 1'
#
loop_
_entity.id
_entity.type
_entity.pdbx_description
1 polymer ?
#
loop_
_entity_poly.entity_id
_entity_poly.type
_entity_poly.pdbx_seq_one_letter_code
_entity_poly.pdbx_strand_id
1 'polypeptide(L)'
;MSEEKKQKLTGINFRDVSTCESTIQMLQKVADDGFETAFTRAADMKPCPIGADSACCKHCFMGPCRLNPKDPYTKTGVCGATIDTVAARNFARMVASGGAAHTDHGMSMLDMFREVVKGNIKGYKITDEVKLRNVATSIGIAVADRTTEEIAMDLYNELERTYTQVEGEIPFAKRVPPKTLETWRKAGIVPRGAMREIMELMHRSHMGVDQDYENIVKQCSRTALADGWGGSMVATEISDIIFGTPTPKVAGVNMGFLKEDHVNIIVHGHEPLLF
;
A
#
# COMPACT_ATOMS: atom_id res chain seq x y z
N MET A 1 -33.06 -9.57 -13.32
CA MET A 1 -31.85 -10.36 -13.63
C MET A 1 -32.30 -11.66 -14.27
N SER A 2 -31.60 -12.15 -15.31
CA SER A 2 -31.97 -13.43 -15.94
C SER A 2 -31.69 -14.59 -14.99
N GLU A 3 -32.47 -15.67 -15.07
CA GLU A 3 -32.24 -16.90 -14.28
C GLU A 3 -30.84 -17.47 -14.50
N GLU A 4 -30.33 -17.40 -15.73
CA GLU A 4 -28.97 -17.80 -16.10
C GLU A 4 -27.89 -17.02 -15.33
N LYS A 5 -28.04 -15.69 -15.16
CA LYS A 5 -27.13 -14.86 -14.39
C LYS A 5 -27.20 -15.21 -12.91
N LYS A 6 -28.37 -15.48 -12.37
CA LYS A 6 -28.54 -15.91 -10.97
C LYS A 6 -27.89 -17.26 -10.70
N GLN A 7 -28.08 -18.24 -11.58
CA GLN A 7 -27.47 -19.56 -11.48
C GLN A 7 -25.95 -19.50 -11.53
N LYS A 8 -25.38 -18.57 -12.31
CA LYS A 8 -23.94 -18.34 -12.41
C LYS A 8 -23.33 -17.78 -11.11
N LEU A 9 -24.04 -16.88 -10.43
CA LEU A 9 -23.61 -16.29 -9.16
C LEU A 9 -23.66 -17.29 -8.01
N THR A 10 -24.68 -18.15 -7.95
CA THR A 10 -24.87 -19.14 -6.87
C THR A 10 -24.02 -20.41 -7.06
N GLY A 11 -23.45 -20.62 -8.24
CA GLY A 11 -22.60 -21.77 -8.55
C GLY A 11 -21.16 -21.70 -8.00
N ILE A 12 -20.79 -20.60 -7.35
CA ILE A 12 -19.44 -20.41 -6.79
C ILE A 12 -19.36 -21.03 -5.40
N ASN A 13 -18.38 -21.88 -5.14
CA ASN A 13 -18.06 -22.34 -3.81
C ASN A 13 -17.25 -21.26 -3.07
N PHE A 14 -17.91 -20.46 -2.23
CA PHE A 14 -17.26 -19.37 -1.51
C PHE A 14 -16.25 -19.83 -0.44
N ARG A 15 -16.21 -21.13 -0.09
CA ARG A 15 -15.16 -21.70 0.75
C ARG A 15 -13.79 -21.75 0.05
N ASP A 16 -13.76 -21.65 -1.27
CA ASP A 16 -12.52 -21.57 -2.03
C ASP A 16 -11.92 -20.17 -2.03
N VAL A 17 -12.70 -19.13 -1.65
CA VAL A 17 -12.28 -17.72 -1.65
C VAL A 17 -12.16 -17.12 -0.25
N SER A 18 -12.70 -17.75 0.78
CA SER A 18 -12.60 -17.29 2.17
C SER A 18 -12.64 -18.44 3.17
N THR A 19 -11.88 -18.31 4.24
CA THR A 19 -11.93 -19.21 5.41
C THR A 19 -12.80 -18.64 6.55
N CYS A 20 -13.25 -17.39 6.43
CA CYS A 20 -14.09 -16.72 7.40
C CYS A 20 -15.56 -17.09 7.17
N GLU A 21 -16.19 -17.77 8.11
CA GLU A 21 -17.57 -18.24 7.98
C GLU A 21 -18.55 -17.07 7.77
N SER A 22 -18.41 -15.96 8.49
CA SER A 22 -19.26 -14.78 8.34
C SER A 22 -19.15 -14.19 6.91
N THR A 23 -17.94 -14.14 6.36
CA THR A 23 -17.71 -13.69 4.98
C THR A 23 -18.38 -14.63 3.98
N ILE A 24 -18.26 -15.95 4.19
CA ILE A 24 -18.89 -16.96 3.32
C ILE A 24 -20.41 -16.80 3.32
N GLN A 25 -21.03 -16.67 4.50
CA GLN A 25 -22.48 -16.45 4.63
C GLN A 25 -22.91 -15.16 3.91
N MET A 26 -22.17 -14.07 4.07
CA MET A 26 -22.50 -12.82 3.38
C MET A 26 -22.32 -12.90 1.86
N LEU A 27 -21.28 -13.56 1.38
CA LEU A 27 -21.07 -13.79 -0.04
C LEU A 27 -22.20 -14.65 -0.64
N GLN A 28 -22.64 -15.68 0.08
CA GLN A 28 -23.78 -16.50 -0.33
C GLN A 28 -25.08 -15.67 -0.39
N LYS A 29 -25.36 -14.91 0.66
CA LYS A 29 -26.54 -14.02 0.67
C LYS A 29 -26.53 -13.03 -0.49
N VAL A 30 -25.40 -12.37 -0.75
CA VAL A 30 -25.25 -11.41 -1.85
C VAL A 30 -25.50 -12.08 -3.21
N ALA A 31 -25.01 -13.32 -3.39
CA ALA A 31 -25.26 -14.11 -4.60
C ALA A 31 -26.74 -14.51 -4.74
N ASP A 32 -27.38 -14.93 -3.65
CA ASP A 32 -28.81 -15.28 -3.62
C ASP A 32 -29.70 -14.06 -3.93
N ASP A 33 -29.31 -12.88 -3.44
CA ASP A 33 -29.96 -11.59 -3.76
C ASP A 33 -29.66 -11.10 -5.18
N GLY A 34 -28.73 -11.74 -5.89
CA GLY A 34 -28.41 -11.48 -7.29
C GLY A 34 -27.41 -10.36 -7.53
N PHE A 35 -26.61 -10.00 -6.55
CA PHE A 35 -25.56 -8.99 -6.71
C PHE A 35 -24.21 -9.62 -7.07
N GLU A 36 -23.46 -8.92 -7.90
CA GLU A 36 -22.09 -9.31 -8.25
C GLU A 36 -21.08 -8.79 -7.22
N THR A 37 -20.04 -9.59 -6.98
CA THR A 37 -18.87 -9.23 -6.20
C THR A 37 -17.61 -9.30 -7.05
N ALA A 38 -16.46 -8.89 -6.51
CA ALA A 38 -15.17 -9.10 -7.15
C ALA A 38 -14.91 -10.60 -7.40
N PHE A 39 -15.33 -11.47 -6.49
CA PHE A 39 -15.15 -12.91 -6.61
C PHE A 39 -15.98 -13.51 -7.74
N THR A 40 -17.23 -13.06 -7.91
CA THR A 40 -18.08 -13.53 -9.01
C THR A 40 -17.55 -13.07 -10.37
N ARG A 41 -17.03 -11.85 -10.46
CA ARG A 41 -16.37 -11.36 -11.67
C ARG A 41 -15.06 -12.09 -11.96
N ALA A 42 -14.27 -12.40 -10.92
CA ALA A 42 -13.03 -13.16 -11.07
C ALA A 42 -13.29 -14.57 -11.60
N ALA A 43 -14.36 -15.24 -11.13
CA ALA A 43 -14.76 -16.55 -11.63
C ALA A 43 -15.16 -16.56 -13.11
N ASP A 44 -15.63 -15.43 -13.63
CA ASP A 44 -15.94 -15.25 -15.06
C ASP A 44 -14.72 -14.96 -15.93
N MET A 45 -13.61 -14.56 -15.33
CA MET A 45 -12.39 -14.29 -16.06
C MET A 45 -11.75 -15.59 -16.54
N LYS A 46 -11.34 -15.62 -17.79
CA LYS A 46 -10.52 -16.71 -18.35
C LYS A 46 -9.11 -16.20 -18.53
N PRO A 47 -8.24 -16.32 -17.52
CA PRO A 47 -6.89 -15.80 -17.61
C PRO A 47 -6.10 -16.52 -18.71
N CYS A 48 -5.28 -15.75 -19.43
CA CYS A 48 -4.30 -16.33 -20.35
C CYS A 48 -3.30 -17.16 -19.54
N PRO A 49 -3.07 -18.44 -19.85
CA PRO A 49 -2.14 -19.29 -19.09
C PRO A 49 -0.74 -18.69 -18.97
N ILE A 50 -0.21 -18.10 -20.04
CA ILE A 50 1.12 -17.47 -20.04
C ILE A 50 1.15 -16.24 -19.11
N GLY A 51 0.06 -15.47 -19.10
CA GLY A 51 -0.08 -14.33 -18.19
C GLY A 51 -0.22 -14.78 -16.73
N ALA A 52 -0.99 -15.85 -16.47
CA ALA A 52 -1.15 -16.43 -15.13
C ALA A 52 0.17 -16.93 -14.55
N ASP A 53 1.03 -17.51 -15.40
CA ASP A 53 2.38 -17.96 -15.03
C ASP A 53 3.40 -16.82 -14.95
N SER A 54 2.97 -15.57 -15.08
CA SER A 54 3.85 -14.39 -15.09
C SER A 54 4.92 -14.38 -16.21
N ALA A 55 4.72 -15.17 -17.27
CA ALA A 55 5.67 -15.38 -18.36
C ALA A 55 5.45 -14.43 -19.57
N CYS A 56 4.60 -13.42 -19.42
CA CYS A 56 4.33 -12.40 -20.42
C CYS A 56 4.80 -11.02 -19.94
N CYS A 57 5.71 -10.40 -20.68
CA CYS A 57 6.20 -9.05 -20.40
C CYS A 57 5.53 -8.01 -21.32
N LYS A 58 4.97 -6.95 -20.71
CA LYS A 58 4.35 -5.81 -21.39
C LYS A 58 4.91 -4.45 -20.92
N HIS A 59 6.16 -4.41 -20.47
CA HIS A 59 6.73 -3.21 -19.83
C HIS A 59 7.37 -2.24 -20.82
N CYS A 60 7.32 -2.53 -22.13
CA CYS A 60 7.74 -1.62 -23.18
C CYS A 60 6.92 -1.83 -24.47
N PHE A 61 7.04 -0.92 -25.43
CA PHE A 61 6.32 -0.99 -26.70
C PHE A 61 6.84 -2.07 -27.67
N MET A 62 7.99 -2.70 -27.40
CA MET A 62 8.50 -3.82 -28.20
C MET A 62 7.76 -5.15 -27.90
N GLY A 63 7.03 -5.20 -26.79
CA GLY A 63 6.21 -6.34 -26.40
C GLY A 63 4.85 -6.40 -27.12
N PRO A 64 4.02 -7.37 -26.72
CA PRO A 64 4.21 -8.30 -25.60
C PRO A 64 5.23 -9.40 -25.91
N CYS A 65 6.16 -9.64 -24.98
CA CYS A 65 7.08 -10.78 -25.05
C CYS A 65 6.46 -11.95 -24.28
N ARG A 66 6.11 -13.03 -24.99
CA ARG A 66 5.55 -14.26 -24.41
C ARG A 66 6.63 -15.30 -24.35
N LEU A 67 6.93 -15.76 -23.13
CA LEU A 67 7.90 -16.83 -22.89
C LEU A 67 7.15 -18.11 -22.52
N ASN A 68 7.83 -19.25 -22.64
CA ASN A 68 7.23 -20.54 -22.37
C ASN A 68 7.70 -21.09 -21.02
N PRO A 69 6.84 -21.19 -19.99
CA PRO A 69 7.25 -21.76 -18.70
C PRO A 69 7.71 -23.21 -18.74
N LYS A 70 7.24 -23.97 -19.74
CA LYS A 70 7.63 -25.39 -19.93
C LYS A 70 9.00 -25.56 -20.56
N ASP A 71 9.51 -24.49 -21.17
CA ASP A 71 10.83 -24.47 -21.83
C ASP A 71 11.47 -23.09 -21.60
N PRO A 72 11.82 -22.80 -20.35
CA PRO A 72 12.00 -21.43 -19.87
C PRO A 72 13.22 -20.70 -20.44
N TYR A 73 14.27 -21.41 -20.86
CA TYR A 73 15.54 -20.80 -21.23
C TYR A 73 15.88 -20.90 -22.72
N THR A 74 14.99 -21.44 -23.53
CA THR A 74 15.20 -21.52 -24.99
C THR A 74 14.87 -20.23 -25.71
N LYS A 75 14.08 -19.35 -25.09
CA LYS A 75 13.64 -18.09 -25.68
C LYS A 75 13.71 -16.95 -24.66
N THR A 76 14.24 -15.81 -25.09
CA THR A 76 14.25 -14.57 -24.32
C THR A 76 13.23 -13.58 -24.89
N GLY A 77 12.93 -12.53 -24.10
CA GLY A 77 12.25 -11.33 -24.61
C GLY A 77 13.08 -10.60 -25.64
N VAL A 78 12.48 -9.61 -26.32
CA VAL A 78 13.17 -8.80 -27.35
C VAL A 78 14.42 -8.10 -26.80
N CYS A 79 14.41 -7.70 -25.52
CA CYS A 79 15.55 -7.07 -24.84
C CYS A 79 16.54 -8.07 -24.21
N GLY A 80 16.39 -9.38 -24.46
CA GLY A 80 17.21 -10.43 -23.86
C GLY A 80 16.74 -10.92 -22.49
N ALA A 81 15.62 -10.40 -21.94
CA ALA A 81 15.11 -10.81 -20.63
C ALA A 81 14.73 -12.28 -20.62
N THR A 82 15.23 -13.02 -19.63
CA THR A 82 14.83 -14.39 -19.34
C THR A 82 13.43 -14.44 -18.72
N ILE A 83 12.88 -15.64 -18.56
CA ILE A 83 11.58 -15.80 -17.90
C ILE A 83 11.62 -15.33 -16.44
N ASP A 84 12.73 -15.57 -15.74
CA ASP A 84 12.92 -15.12 -14.35
C ASP A 84 12.94 -13.61 -14.25
N THR A 85 13.67 -12.94 -15.17
CA THR A 85 13.66 -11.47 -15.28
C THR A 85 12.26 -10.94 -15.57
N VAL A 86 11.49 -11.59 -16.44
CA VAL A 86 10.10 -11.19 -16.76
C VAL A 86 9.20 -11.34 -15.55
N ALA A 87 9.28 -12.47 -14.84
CA ALA A 87 8.50 -12.69 -13.61
C ALA A 87 8.85 -11.65 -12.52
N ALA A 88 10.14 -11.39 -12.29
CA ALA A 88 10.62 -10.39 -11.36
C ALA A 88 10.13 -8.98 -11.72
N ARG A 89 10.12 -8.60 -13.00
CA ARG A 89 9.60 -7.31 -13.49
C ARG A 89 8.09 -7.18 -13.29
N ASN A 90 7.32 -8.24 -13.52
CA ASN A 90 5.88 -8.25 -13.27
C ASN A 90 5.60 -8.05 -11.78
N PHE A 91 6.32 -8.76 -10.91
CA PHE A 91 6.24 -8.58 -9.45
C PHE A 91 6.65 -7.16 -9.04
N ALA A 92 7.76 -6.65 -9.57
CA ALA A 92 8.24 -5.29 -9.30
C ALA A 92 7.20 -4.21 -9.61
N ARG A 93 6.44 -4.35 -10.70
CA ARG A 93 5.39 -3.40 -11.07
C ARG A 93 4.22 -3.42 -10.09
N MET A 94 3.85 -4.58 -9.56
CA MET A 94 2.83 -4.69 -8.52
C MET A 94 3.31 -4.04 -7.21
N VAL A 95 4.54 -4.29 -6.79
CA VAL A 95 5.14 -3.66 -5.59
C VAL A 95 5.23 -2.14 -5.76
N ALA A 96 5.68 -1.66 -6.92
CA ALA A 96 5.75 -0.22 -7.19
C ALA A 96 4.37 0.45 -7.18
N SER A 97 3.34 -0.21 -7.69
CA SER A 97 1.97 0.29 -7.68
C SER A 97 1.41 0.41 -6.27
N GLY A 98 1.61 -0.63 -5.44
CA GLY A 98 1.20 -0.59 -4.03
C GLY A 98 1.96 0.49 -3.25
N GLY A 99 3.28 0.56 -3.42
CA GLY A 99 4.11 1.60 -2.80
C GLY A 99 3.71 3.02 -3.22
N ALA A 100 3.34 3.21 -4.48
CA ALA A 100 2.84 4.50 -4.97
C ALA A 100 1.54 4.91 -4.29
N ALA A 101 0.59 3.98 -4.12
CA ALA A 101 -0.70 4.25 -3.48
C ALA A 101 -0.53 4.75 -2.03
N HIS A 102 0.27 4.07 -1.21
CA HIS A 102 0.50 4.51 0.17
C HIS A 102 1.41 5.74 0.26
N THR A 103 2.35 5.91 -0.66
CA THR A 103 3.20 7.11 -0.72
C THR A 103 2.35 8.36 -1.01
N ASP A 104 1.46 8.30 -1.99
CA ASP A 104 0.55 9.39 -2.33
C ASP A 104 -0.39 9.72 -1.17
N HIS A 105 -0.97 8.71 -0.53
CA HIS A 105 -1.78 8.90 0.68
C HIS A 105 -0.97 9.55 1.81
N GLY A 106 0.25 9.08 2.08
CA GLY A 106 1.13 9.67 3.10
C GLY A 106 1.47 11.13 2.82
N MET A 107 1.71 11.47 1.55
CA MET A 107 1.94 12.86 1.12
C MET A 107 0.70 13.72 1.35
N SER A 108 -0.49 13.25 0.96
CA SER A 108 -1.75 13.97 1.15
C SER A 108 -2.02 14.25 2.64
N MET A 109 -1.79 13.25 3.51
CA MET A 109 -1.93 13.42 4.95
C MET A 109 -0.91 14.41 5.52
N LEU A 110 0.33 14.39 5.03
CA LEU A 110 1.36 15.30 5.48
C LEU A 110 1.08 16.75 5.02
N ASP A 111 0.59 16.95 3.82
CA ASP A 111 0.15 18.25 3.32
C ASP A 111 -1.01 18.81 4.15
N MET A 112 -2.00 17.99 4.48
CA MET A 112 -3.07 18.36 5.40
C MET A 112 -2.52 18.77 6.77
N PHE A 113 -1.60 18.00 7.33
CA PHE A 113 -0.97 18.30 8.62
C PHE A 113 -0.31 19.67 8.62
N ARG A 114 0.46 19.99 7.56
CA ARG A 114 1.06 21.31 7.38
C ARG A 114 0.02 22.43 7.45
N GLU A 115 -1.09 22.27 6.74
CA GLU A 115 -2.14 23.30 6.68
C GLU A 115 -2.90 23.42 8.02
N VAL A 116 -3.06 22.32 8.76
CA VAL A 116 -3.61 22.32 10.13
C VAL A 116 -2.67 23.09 11.08
N VAL A 117 -1.37 22.80 11.03
CA VAL A 117 -0.36 23.47 11.87
C VAL A 117 -0.30 24.97 11.58
N LYS A 118 -0.44 25.39 10.32
CA LYS A 118 -0.52 26.79 9.91
C LYS A 118 -1.85 27.48 10.26
N GLY A 119 -2.86 26.73 10.72
CA GLY A 119 -4.19 27.27 11.02
C GLY A 119 -5.02 27.62 9.77
N ASN A 120 -4.66 27.12 8.61
CA ASN A 120 -5.33 27.41 7.34
C ASN A 120 -6.63 26.62 7.14
N ILE A 121 -6.80 25.50 7.85
CA ILE A 121 -7.98 24.64 7.74
C ILE A 121 -8.85 24.81 8.99
N LYS A 122 -10.06 25.33 8.81
CA LYS A 122 -11.04 25.47 9.89
C LYS A 122 -11.62 24.11 10.26
N GLY A 123 -11.78 23.88 11.58
CA GLY A 123 -12.39 22.66 12.10
C GLY A 123 -11.42 21.52 12.38
N TYR A 124 -10.18 21.63 11.94
CA TYR A 124 -9.12 20.66 12.24
C TYR A 124 -8.06 21.27 13.16
N LYS A 125 -7.54 20.45 14.04
CA LYS A 125 -6.48 20.83 14.98
C LYS A 125 -5.65 19.59 15.35
N ILE A 126 -4.53 19.82 16.01
CA ILE A 126 -3.81 18.73 16.69
C ILE A 126 -4.66 18.29 17.88
N THR A 127 -5.12 17.04 17.84
CA THR A 127 -6.01 16.44 18.85
C THR A 127 -5.22 15.63 19.87
N ASP A 128 -4.16 14.93 19.44
CA ASP A 128 -3.31 14.13 20.30
C ASP A 128 -1.89 14.70 20.38
N GLU A 129 -1.70 15.65 21.31
CA GLU A 129 -0.38 16.25 21.56
C GLU A 129 0.62 15.26 22.16
N VAL A 130 0.15 14.27 22.91
CA VAL A 130 1.01 13.22 23.47
C VAL A 130 1.58 12.38 22.34
N LYS A 131 0.75 11.99 21.40
CA LYS A 131 1.16 11.27 20.20
C LYS A 131 2.17 12.09 19.39
N LEU A 132 1.89 13.37 19.13
CA LEU A 132 2.81 14.27 18.44
C LEU A 132 4.20 14.26 19.07
N ARG A 133 4.28 14.48 20.39
CA ARG A 133 5.56 14.53 21.12
C ARG A 133 6.29 13.18 21.10
N ASN A 134 5.55 12.08 21.22
CA ASN A 134 6.12 10.73 21.15
C ASN A 134 6.70 10.43 19.77
N VAL A 135 5.97 10.75 18.70
CA VAL A 135 6.45 10.57 17.33
C VAL A 135 7.69 11.43 17.08
N ALA A 136 7.65 12.72 17.41
CA ALA A 136 8.77 13.64 17.27
C ALA A 136 10.03 13.13 18.01
N THR A 137 9.90 12.76 19.28
CA THR A 137 11.00 12.20 20.06
C THR A 137 11.57 10.93 19.43
N SER A 138 10.72 10.05 18.92
CA SER A 138 11.14 8.76 18.33
C SER A 138 12.03 8.90 17.09
N ILE A 139 11.99 10.06 16.43
CA ILE A 139 12.85 10.37 15.28
C ILE A 139 13.92 11.42 15.58
N GLY A 140 14.06 11.79 16.87
CA GLY A 140 15.16 12.63 17.35
C GLY A 140 14.88 14.13 17.35
N ILE A 141 13.61 14.54 17.29
CA ILE A 141 13.21 15.94 17.44
C ILE A 141 13.09 16.27 18.93
N ALA A 142 13.73 17.36 19.36
CA ALA A 142 13.64 17.87 20.73
C ALA A 142 12.24 18.43 21.01
N VAL A 143 11.66 18.07 22.17
CA VAL A 143 10.29 18.46 22.55
C VAL A 143 10.19 19.23 23.86
N ALA A 144 11.29 19.27 24.65
CA ALA A 144 11.31 19.99 25.92
C ALA A 144 11.24 21.50 25.69
N ASP A 145 10.45 22.18 26.51
CA ASP A 145 10.28 23.64 26.51
C ASP A 145 9.87 24.26 25.15
N ARG A 146 9.13 23.45 24.33
CA ARG A 146 8.67 23.88 23.01
C ARG A 146 7.15 23.81 22.89
N THR A 147 6.60 24.71 22.07
CA THR A 147 5.16 24.72 21.77
C THR A 147 4.76 23.54 20.87
N THR A 148 3.48 23.23 20.86
CA THR A 148 2.92 22.19 20.00
C THR A 148 3.14 22.50 18.52
N GLU A 149 3.00 23.76 18.13
CA GLU A 149 3.15 24.24 16.75
C GLU A 149 4.61 24.13 16.26
N GLU A 150 5.57 24.48 17.12
CA GLU A 150 6.99 24.36 16.79
C GLU A 150 7.40 22.90 16.58
N ILE A 151 6.96 22.00 17.47
CA ILE A 151 7.22 20.57 17.35
C ILE A 151 6.54 19.98 16.11
N ALA A 152 5.30 20.37 15.85
CA ALA A 152 4.55 19.90 14.70
C ALA A 152 5.17 20.36 13.37
N MET A 153 5.67 21.59 13.29
CA MET A 153 6.35 22.06 12.09
C MET A 153 7.70 21.36 11.86
N ASP A 154 8.45 21.11 12.91
CA ASP A 154 9.69 20.34 12.79
C ASP A 154 9.41 18.88 12.39
N LEU A 155 8.33 18.30 12.94
CA LEU A 155 7.89 16.95 12.53
C LEU A 155 7.51 16.92 11.04
N TYR A 156 6.74 17.92 10.58
CA TYR A 156 6.42 18.06 9.17
C TYR A 156 7.70 18.09 8.31
N ASN A 157 8.62 19.00 8.62
CA ASN A 157 9.85 19.20 7.87
C ASN A 157 10.72 17.92 7.82
N GLU A 158 10.82 17.17 8.92
CA GLU A 158 11.58 15.92 8.95
C GLU A 158 10.86 14.82 8.16
N LEU A 159 9.53 14.70 8.28
CA LEU A 159 8.76 13.68 7.55
C LEU A 159 8.67 13.97 6.04
N GLU A 160 8.68 15.23 5.62
CA GLU A 160 8.73 15.61 4.21
C GLU A 160 9.95 15.01 3.49
N ARG A 161 11.05 14.82 4.21
CA ARG A 161 12.25 14.14 3.69
C ARG A 161 11.98 12.72 3.24
N THR A 162 10.96 12.05 3.79
CA THR A 162 10.53 10.73 3.32
C THR A 162 10.24 10.71 1.81
N TYR A 163 9.76 11.83 1.29
CA TYR A 163 9.33 11.95 -0.11
C TYR A 163 10.33 12.71 -0.99
N THR A 164 11.04 13.66 -0.42
CA THR A 164 11.89 14.59 -1.18
C THR A 164 13.36 14.19 -1.25
N GLN A 165 13.87 13.43 -0.27
CA GLN A 165 15.28 13.05 -0.28
C GLN A 165 15.57 11.90 -1.26
N VAL A 166 16.79 11.91 -1.80
CA VAL A 166 17.28 10.90 -2.75
C VAL A 166 18.38 10.02 -2.17
N GLU A 167 18.97 10.41 -1.04
CA GLU A 167 20.07 9.75 -0.34
C GLU A 167 19.81 9.68 1.16
N GLY A 168 20.53 8.79 1.85
CA GLY A 168 20.38 8.60 3.30
C GLY A 168 19.39 7.50 3.66
N GLU A 169 18.77 7.61 4.81
CA GLU A 169 17.74 6.70 5.32
C GLU A 169 16.46 7.50 5.59
N ILE A 170 15.30 6.92 5.33
CA ILE A 170 14.02 7.61 5.63
C ILE A 170 13.89 7.90 7.12
N PRO A 171 13.21 8.99 7.52
CA PRO A 171 13.13 9.42 8.92
C PRO A 171 12.66 8.33 9.89
N PHE A 172 11.64 7.57 9.54
CA PHE A 172 11.12 6.50 10.38
C PHE A 172 12.00 5.24 10.45
N ALA A 173 13.09 5.15 9.68
CA ALA A 173 14.10 4.12 9.91
C ALA A 173 14.67 4.19 11.35
N LYS A 174 14.67 5.36 12.00
CA LYS A 174 15.07 5.55 13.39
C LYS A 174 14.19 4.79 14.40
N ARG A 175 12.97 4.41 14.01
CA ARG A 175 12.00 3.66 14.83
C ARG A 175 12.13 2.14 14.66
N VAL A 176 12.89 1.70 13.69
CA VAL A 176 13.11 0.26 13.45
C VAL A 176 13.94 -0.33 14.60
N PRO A 177 13.57 -1.51 15.15
CA PRO A 177 14.39 -2.16 16.17
C PRO A 177 15.85 -2.29 15.72
N PRO A 178 16.83 -1.99 16.56
CA PRO A 178 18.24 -1.85 16.15
C PRO A 178 18.80 -3.08 15.41
N LYS A 179 18.48 -4.28 15.87
CA LYS A 179 18.90 -5.54 15.23
C LYS A 179 18.30 -5.70 13.83
N THR A 180 17.05 -5.31 13.66
CA THR A 180 16.38 -5.34 12.36
C THR A 180 16.99 -4.34 11.40
N LEU A 181 17.22 -3.10 11.86
CA LEU A 181 17.84 -2.05 11.04
C LEU A 181 19.25 -2.45 10.60
N GLU A 182 20.05 -3.05 11.52
CA GLU A 182 21.37 -3.59 11.17
C GLU A 182 21.29 -4.66 10.07
N THR A 183 20.29 -5.54 10.15
CA THR A 183 20.05 -6.56 9.11
C THR A 183 19.71 -5.91 7.77
N TRP A 184 18.86 -4.89 7.76
CA TRP A 184 18.52 -4.15 6.54
C TRP A 184 19.72 -3.43 5.93
N ARG A 185 20.58 -2.83 6.78
CA ARG A 185 21.82 -2.18 6.34
C ARG A 185 22.78 -3.19 5.71
N LYS A 186 22.99 -4.34 6.33
CA LYS A 186 23.81 -5.44 5.79
C LYS A 186 23.26 -5.96 4.45
N ALA A 187 21.96 -6.09 4.34
CA ALA A 187 21.30 -6.51 3.11
C ALA A 187 21.25 -5.39 2.04
N GLY A 188 21.53 -4.15 2.41
CA GLY A 188 21.45 -2.99 1.52
C GLY A 188 20.03 -2.66 1.07
N ILE A 189 19.04 -2.87 1.96
CA ILE A 189 17.61 -2.67 1.67
C ILE A 189 16.97 -1.55 2.49
N VAL A 190 17.73 -0.78 3.27
CA VAL A 190 17.19 0.41 3.95
C VAL A 190 16.72 1.41 2.89
N PRO A 191 15.47 1.87 2.94
CA PRO A 191 14.96 2.83 1.97
C PRO A 191 15.59 4.22 2.16
N ARG A 192 15.88 4.87 1.04
CA ARG A 192 16.43 6.24 1.00
C ARG A 192 15.34 7.30 1.00
N GLY A 193 14.27 7.04 0.27
CA GLY A 193 13.09 7.88 0.17
C GLY A 193 11.99 7.15 -0.58
N ALA A 194 10.72 7.35 -0.22
CA ALA A 194 9.63 6.57 -0.78
C ALA A 194 9.50 6.75 -2.30
N MET A 195 9.47 7.98 -2.78
CA MET A 195 9.44 8.28 -4.22
C MET A 195 10.71 7.79 -4.94
N ARG A 196 11.86 7.90 -4.29
CA ARG A 196 13.14 7.44 -4.85
C ARG A 196 13.14 5.94 -5.13
N GLU A 197 12.63 5.13 -4.20
CA GLU A 197 12.61 3.68 -4.36
C GLU A 197 11.59 3.22 -5.41
N ILE A 198 10.43 3.86 -5.48
CA ILE A 198 9.42 3.58 -6.51
C ILE A 198 9.97 3.91 -7.90
N MET A 199 10.58 5.09 -8.07
CA MET A 199 11.16 5.53 -9.33
C MET A 199 12.27 4.57 -9.79
N GLU A 200 13.17 4.15 -8.89
CA GLU A 200 14.24 3.22 -9.23
C GLU A 200 13.69 1.84 -9.61
N LEU A 201 12.68 1.33 -8.88
CA LEU A 201 12.06 0.05 -9.21
C LEU A 201 11.37 0.08 -10.58
N MET A 202 10.68 1.18 -10.90
CA MET A 202 10.07 1.38 -12.22
C MET A 202 11.12 1.46 -13.33
N HIS A 203 12.24 2.12 -13.08
CA HIS A 203 13.35 2.19 -14.03
C HIS A 203 14.03 0.83 -14.23
N ARG A 204 14.38 0.12 -13.17
CA ARG A 204 14.99 -1.23 -13.24
C ARG A 204 14.15 -2.22 -14.04
N SER A 205 12.83 -2.15 -13.92
CA SER A 205 11.90 -3.03 -14.62
C SER A 205 11.66 -2.65 -16.09
N HIS A 206 12.29 -1.59 -16.62
CA HIS A 206 12.16 -1.18 -18.01
C HIS A 206 13.10 -1.95 -18.95
N MET A 207 12.85 -1.83 -20.25
CA MET A 207 13.58 -2.54 -21.32
C MET A 207 15.09 -2.37 -21.22
N GLY A 208 15.83 -3.48 -21.09
CA GLY A 208 17.29 -3.51 -21.16
C GLY A 208 18.02 -2.90 -19.95
N VAL A 209 17.33 -2.41 -18.93
CA VAL A 209 17.96 -1.71 -17.81
C VAL A 209 18.56 -2.69 -16.81
N ASP A 210 17.75 -3.59 -16.24
CA ASP A 210 18.23 -4.62 -15.31
C ASP A 210 17.76 -5.99 -15.81
N GLN A 211 18.71 -6.92 -15.97
CA GLN A 211 18.46 -8.29 -16.40
C GLN A 211 18.62 -9.29 -15.27
N ASP A 212 19.17 -8.83 -14.13
CA ASP A 212 19.35 -9.67 -12.95
C ASP A 212 18.08 -9.64 -12.10
N TYR A 213 17.38 -10.76 -12.04
CA TYR A 213 16.15 -10.89 -11.28
C TYR A 213 16.37 -10.73 -9.77
N GLU A 214 17.53 -11.13 -9.23
CA GLU A 214 17.85 -10.98 -7.80
C GLU A 214 17.97 -9.50 -7.42
N ASN A 215 18.63 -8.69 -8.26
CA ASN A 215 18.71 -7.25 -8.10
C ASN A 215 17.32 -6.59 -8.11
N ILE A 216 16.45 -7.03 -9.04
CA ILE A 216 15.08 -6.53 -9.14
C ILE A 216 14.31 -6.86 -7.86
N VAL A 217 14.36 -8.12 -7.37
CA VAL A 217 13.67 -8.56 -6.16
C VAL A 217 14.23 -7.85 -4.92
N LYS A 218 15.54 -7.63 -4.86
CA LYS A 218 16.16 -6.83 -3.79
C LYS A 218 15.64 -5.39 -3.78
N GLN A 219 15.46 -4.77 -4.93
CA GLN A 219 14.84 -3.45 -5.03
C GLN A 219 13.36 -3.47 -4.65
N CYS A 220 12.63 -4.56 -4.96
CA CYS A 220 11.26 -4.74 -4.45
C CYS A 220 11.21 -4.70 -2.92
N SER A 221 12.15 -5.39 -2.25
CA SER A 221 12.23 -5.37 -0.78
C SER A 221 12.44 -3.95 -0.23
N ARG A 222 13.34 -3.17 -0.85
CA ARG A 222 13.61 -1.78 -0.46
C ARG A 222 12.36 -0.91 -0.68
N THR A 223 11.66 -1.08 -1.79
CA THR A 223 10.43 -0.34 -2.10
C THR A 223 9.30 -0.71 -1.14
N ALA A 224 9.14 -1.99 -0.79
CA ALA A 224 8.14 -2.44 0.18
C ALA A 224 8.41 -1.90 1.60
N LEU A 225 9.69 -1.78 1.99
CA LEU A 225 10.05 -1.12 3.25
C LEU A 225 9.77 0.39 3.19
N ALA A 226 9.99 1.03 2.06
CA ALA A 226 9.62 2.43 1.84
C ALA A 226 8.11 2.64 1.91
N ASP A 227 7.32 1.72 1.38
CA ASP A 227 5.87 1.70 1.46
C ASP A 227 5.39 1.66 2.92
N GLY A 228 5.83 0.65 3.68
CA GLY A 228 5.40 0.49 5.08
C GLY A 228 5.90 1.60 6.00
N TRP A 229 7.19 1.95 5.93
CA TRP A 229 7.84 2.90 6.85
C TRP A 229 7.81 4.36 6.34
N GLY A 230 7.49 4.57 5.09
CA GLY A 230 7.35 5.89 4.48
C GLY A 230 5.89 6.26 4.22
N GLY A 231 5.19 5.50 3.40
CA GLY A 231 3.80 5.77 3.04
C GLY A 231 2.84 5.53 4.19
N SER A 232 2.60 4.26 4.52
CA SER A 232 1.58 3.85 5.50
C SER A 232 1.84 4.39 6.90
N MET A 233 3.08 4.35 7.39
CA MET A 233 3.38 4.82 8.75
C MET A 233 3.23 6.31 8.87
N VAL A 234 3.65 7.11 7.88
CA VAL A 234 3.46 8.57 7.90
C VAL A 234 1.97 8.89 7.94
N ALA A 235 1.17 8.29 7.07
CA ALA A 235 -0.28 8.51 7.04
C ALA A 235 -0.92 8.19 8.39
N THR A 236 -0.59 7.03 8.98
CA THR A 236 -1.17 6.57 10.25
C THR A 236 -0.79 7.49 11.43
N GLU A 237 0.50 7.82 11.56
CA GLU A 237 0.97 8.67 12.67
C GLU A 237 0.38 10.07 12.59
N ILE A 238 0.28 10.65 11.40
CA ILE A 238 -0.32 11.96 11.20
C ILE A 238 -1.84 11.92 11.44
N SER A 239 -2.53 10.87 10.98
CA SER A 239 -3.96 10.68 11.28
C SER A 239 -4.22 10.63 12.78
N ASP A 240 -3.43 9.86 13.53
CA ASP A 240 -3.56 9.78 14.99
C ASP A 240 -3.34 11.15 15.66
N ILE A 241 -2.38 11.93 15.20
CA ILE A 241 -2.10 13.28 15.75
C ILE A 241 -3.28 14.23 15.51
N ILE A 242 -3.87 14.20 14.30
CA ILE A 242 -4.94 15.12 13.92
C ILE A 242 -6.29 14.67 14.49
N PHE A 243 -6.66 13.40 14.36
CA PHE A 243 -7.98 12.87 14.69
C PHE A 243 -8.07 12.24 16.07
N GLY A 244 -6.94 11.95 16.71
CA GLY A 244 -6.81 11.23 17.97
C GLY A 244 -6.44 9.78 17.77
N THR A 245 -5.56 9.27 18.63
CA THR A 245 -5.14 7.87 18.62
C THR A 245 -6.30 6.97 19.02
N PRO A 246 -6.71 5.97 18.17
CA PRO A 246 -7.79 5.08 18.52
C PRO A 246 -7.41 4.17 19.69
N THR A 247 -8.36 3.93 20.58
CA THR A 247 -8.19 3.01 21.71
C THR A 247 -9.03 1.75 21.49
N PRO A 248 -8.53 0.56 21.86
CA PRO A 248 -9.32 -0.65 21.82
C PRO A 248 -10.61 -0.50 22.63
N LYS A 249 -11.74 -0.89 22.03
CA LYS A 249 -13.05 -0.86 22.68
C LYS A 249 -13.71 -2.22 22.54
N VAL A 250 -14.38 -2.69 23.58
CA VAL A 250 -15.30 -3.80 23.48
C VAL A 250 -16.61 -3.26 22.91
N ALA A 251 -17.04 -3.79 21.79
CA ALA A 251 -18.26 -3.40 21.12
C ALA A 251 -19.11 -4.62 20.80
N GLY A 252 -20.44 -4.46 20.86
CA GLY A 252 -21.38 -5.46 20.39
C GLY A 252 -21.52 -5.46 18.87
N VAL A 253 -22.13 -6.52 18.35
CA VAL A 253 -22.57 -6.56 16.94
C VAL A 253 -23.58 -5.43 16.71
N ASN A 254 -23.48 -4.77 15.54
CA ASN A 254 -24.39 -3.69 15.17
C ASN A 254 -24.40 -2.49 16.13
N MET A 255 -23.38 -2.12 16.74
CA MET A 255 -23.20 -0.96 17.67
C MET A 255 -24.18 0.23 17.53
N GLY A 256 -25.39 0.01 16.99
CA GLY A 256 -26.46 0.98 16.82
C GLY A 256 -26.35 1.85 15.56
N PHE A 257 -25.45 1.56 14.64
CA PHE A 257 -25.30 2.35 13.42
C PHE A 257 -26.04 1.78 12.19
N LEU A 258 -26.55 0.56 12.23
CA LEU A 258 -27.52 0.07 11.25
C LEU A 258 -28.92 0.13 11.87
N LYS A 259 -29.69 1.13 11.49
CA LYS A 259 -31.04 1.37 12.03
C LYS A 259 -32.08 1.17 10.96
N GLU A 260 -33.18 0.48 11.32
CA GLU A 260 -34.39 0.42 10.49
C GLU A 260 -34.97 1.84 10.31
N ASP A 261 -35.64 2.07 9.21
CA ASP A 261 -36.30 3.34 8.85
C ASP A 261 -35.36 4.57 8.80
N HIS A 262 -34.05 4.33 8.65
CA HIS A 262 -33.04 5.38 8.50
C HIS A 262 -32.22 5.16 7.24
N VAL A 263 -31.73 6.26 6.67
CA VAL A 263 -30.67 6.19 5.66
C VAL A 263 -29.36 5.86 6.38
N ASN A 264 -28.85 4.66 6.14
CA ASN A 264 -27.56 4.23 6.69
C ASN A 264 -26.48 4.52 5.66
N ILE A 265 -25.52 5.37 6.00
CA ILE A 265 -24.39 5.73 5.12
C ILE A 265 -23.16 5.01 5.65
N ILE A 266 -22.59 4.15 4.82
CA ILE A 266 -21.36 3.43 5.12
C ILE A 266 -20.26 4.04 4.26
N VAL A 267 -19.26 4.64 4.92
CA VAL A 267 -18.05 5.14 4.27
C VAL A 267 -16.97 4.06 4.39
N HIS A 268 -16.40 3.66 3.26
CA HIS A 268 -15.34 2.67 3.20
C HIS A 268 -14.14 3.22 2.43
N GLY A 269 -12.99 3.27 3.07
CA GLY A 269 -11.77 3.79 2.46
C GLY A 269 -10.65 4.01 3.46
N HIS A 270 -9.54 4.55 2.97
CA HIS A 270 -8.33 4.84 3.74
C HIS A 270 -8.02 6.35 3.82
N GLU A 271 -8.85 7.20 3.21
CA GLU A 271 -8.64 8.64 3.19
C GLU A 271 -9.49 9.30 4.29
N PRO A 272 -8.88 9.72 5.42
CA PRO A 272 -9.61 10.31 6.54
C PRO A 272 -10.35 11.59 6.17
N LEU A 273 -9.91 12.31 5.14
CA LEU A 273 -10.56 13.54 4.68
C LEU A 273 -11.95 13.31 4.07
N LEU A 274 -12.30 12.06 3.75
CA LEU A 274 -13.64 11.70 3.28
C LEU A 274 -14.67 11.56 4.41
N PHE A 275 -14.23 11.45 5.66
CA PHE A 275 -15.09 11.36 6.83
C PHE A 275 -15.38 12.71 7.41
#